data_bd26c5459078f3cb5ffe3910239bfbf0
#
_entry.id   bd26c5459078f3cb5ffe3910239bfbf0
#
_cell.length_a   1.000
_cell.length_b   1.000
_cell.length_c   1.000
_cell.angle_alpha   90.00
_cell.angle_beta   90.00
_cell.angle_gamma   90.00
#
_symmetry.space_group_name_H-M   'P 1'
#
loop_
_entity.id
_entity.type
_entity.pdbx_description
1 polymer ?
#
loop_
_entity_poly.entity_id
_entity_poly.type
_entity_poly.pdbx_seq_one_letter_code
_entity_poly.pdbx_strand_id
1 'polypeptide(L)'
;VFHTQKGLHWEEVVQAVLNGLEKGKQKYGVGYGLIICAMRNMKLSLEMAELAVDFRDRGVIGFDLAGEEGGYPPKKHIEAFQYIQRANFNITIHAGEAWGKESIWQALQWCGAHRLGHATRLIEDMTVIDGELVAMGTLAQYILDKRIPLEICLLSNVHTGAVKSLDQHPFGVYYKNKFRVFLNTDDRLMSNTTMSNEFKVAAEVFGLTLDDMEKLTINAMKSAFIHYNERINYIYNVIKPGYQKVREKLLAFK
;
A
#
# COMPACT_ATOMS: atom_id res chain seq x y z
N VAL A 1 -16.06 12.10 1.69
CA VAL A 1 -16.38 13.53 1.90
C VAL A 1 -16.93 14.18 0.63
N PHE A 2 -16.27 14.10 -0.53
CA PHE A 2 -16.72 14.75 -1.77
C PHE A 2 -18.13 14.31 -2.22
N HIS A 3 -18.45 13.02 -2.09
CA HIS A 3 -19.75 12.47 -2.50
C HIS A 3 -20.89 12.88 -1.58
N THR A 4 -20.60 13.38 -0.36
CA THR A 4 -21.62 13.76 0.63
C THR A 4 -22.00 15.25 0.58
N GLN A 5 -21.31 16.05 -0.23
CA GLN A 5 -21.56 17.49 -0.35
C GLN A 5 -22.96 17.85 -0.87
N LYS A 6 -23.67 16.89 -1.49
CA LYS A 6 -25.02 17.05 -2.02
C LYS A 6 -26.07 16.25 -1.25
N GLY A 7 -25.79 15.88 0.00
CA GLY A 7 -26.76 15.30 0.91
C GLY A 7 -26.77 13.77 1.02
N LEU A 8 -25.83 13.05 0.39
CA LEU A 8 -25.68 11.62 0.65
C LEU A 8 -25.04 11.39 2.04
N HIS A 9 -25.51 10.39 2.76
CA HIS A 9 -24.87 9.94 3.99
C HIS A 9 -23.63 9.09 3.68
N TRP A 10 -22.66 9.08 4.58
CA TRP A 10 -21.39 8.33 4.40
C TRP A 10 -21.63 6.84 4.21
N GLU A 11 -22.57 6.28 4.96
CA GLU A 11 -22.97 4.87 4.88
C GLU A 11 -23.54 4.51 3.50
N GLU A 12 -24.32 5.40 2.89
CA GLU A 12 -24.86 5.20 1.54
C GLU A 12 -23.74 5.13 0.51
N VAL A 13 -22.74 6.01 0.62
CA VAL A 13 -21.57 6.01 -0.26
C VAL A 13 -20.78 4.72 -0.12
N VAL A 14 -20.45 4.31 1.12
CA VAL A 14 -19.72 3.07 1.38
C VAL A 14 -20.49 1.85 0.87
N GLN A 15 -21.79 1.78 1.15
CA GLN A 15 -22.65 0.68 0.68
C GLN A 15 -22.72 0.61 -0.85
N ALA A 16 -22.82 1.75 -1.53
CA ALA A 16 -22.84 1.80 -3.00
C ALA A 16 -21.53 1.26 -3.61
N VAL A 17 -20.38 1.63 -3.03
CA VAL A 17 -19.07 1.09 -3.45
C VAL A 17 -18.99 -0.41 -3.22
N LEU A 18 -19.39 -0.89 -2.04
CA LEU A 18 -19.38 -2.33 -1.72
C LEU A 18 -20.30 -3.13 -2.66
N ASN A 19 -21.46 -2.60 -2.98
CA ASN A 19 -22.38 -3.22 -3.95
C ASN A 19 -21.75 -3.33 -5.35
N GLY A 20 -21.00 -2.30 -5.77
CA GLY A 20 -20.26 -2.31 -7.03
C GLY A 20 -19.13 -3.34 -7.04
N LEU A 21 -18.36 -3.41 -5.95
CA LEU A 21 -17.26 -4.38 -5.78
C LEU A 21 -17.79 -5.82 -5.75
N GLU A 22 -18.91 -6.08 -5.07
CA GLU A 22 -19.53 -7.42 -5.04
C GLU A 22 -20.03 -7.85 -6.43
N LYS A 23 -20.64 -6.96 -7.20
CA LYS A 23 -20.98 -7.22 -8.61
C LYS A 23 -19.73 -7.55 -9.44
N GLY A 24 -18.64 -6.83 -9.22
CA GLY A 24 -17.36 -7.09 -9.87
C GLY A 24 -16.81 -8.47 -9.51
N LYS A 25 -16.85 -8.84 -8.23
CA LYS A 25 -16.44 -10.17 -7.74
C LYS A 25 -17.26 -11.28 -8.39
N GLN A 26 -18.59 -11.15 -8.43
CA GLN A 26 -19.48 -12.13 -9.05
C GLN A 26 -19.20 -12.29 -10.54
N LYS A 27 -18.93 -11.19 -11.24
CA LYS A 27 -18.68 -11.20 -12.69
C LYS A 27 -17.30 -11.73 -13.08
N TYR A 28 -16.27 -11.40 -12.31
CA TYR A 28 -14.87 -11.64 -12.71
C TYR A 28 -14.12 -12.61 -11.79
N GLY A 29 -14.71 -13.06 -10.70
CA GLY A 29 -14.06 -13.97 -9.74
C GLY A 29 -12.91 -13.33 -8.95
N VAL A 30 -12.84 -12.00 -8.88
CA VAL A 30 -11.77 -11.27 -8.18
C VAL A 30 -12.21 -10.87 -6.78
N GLY A 31 -11.45 -11.27 -5.76
CA GLY A 31 -11.68 -10.84 -4.38
C GLY A 31 -11.39 -9.34 -4.18
N TYR A 32 -12.06 -8.73 -3.24
CA TYR A 32 -11.85 -7.33 -2.88
C TYR A 32 -11.90 -7.12 -1.37
N GLY A 33 -11.40 -5.98 -0.93
CA GLY A 33 -11.63 -5.40 0.39
C GLY A 33 -11.56 -3.88 0.29
N LEU A 34 -12.49 -3.19 0.92
CA LEU A 34 -12.54 -1.72 0.92
C LEU A 34 -11.74 -1.18 2.11
N ILE A 35 -10.97 -0.13 1.90
CA ILE A 35 -10.30 0.65 2.95
C ILE A 35 -10.96 2.02 3.00
N ILE A 36 -11.42 2.43 4.17
CA ILE A 36 -11.94 3.79 4.38
C ILE A 36 -10.77 4.72 4.66
N CYS A 37 -10.72 5.83 3.92
CA CYS A 37 -9.64 6.80 4.03
C CYS A 37 -10.13 8.10 4.67
N ALA A 38 -9.42 8.58 5.71
CA ALA A 38 -9.55 9.93 6.21
C ALA A 38 -8.59 10.88 5.47
N MET A 39 -9.02 12.12 5.28
CA MET A 39 -8.18 13.15 4.64
C MET A 39 -7.45 13.97 5.70
N ARG A 40 -6.12 14.13 5.53
CA ARG A 40 -5.22 14.80 6.49
C ARG A 40 -5.61 16.23 6.84
N ASN A 41 -6.17 16.97 5.88
CA ASN A 41 -6.58 18.36 6.03
C ASN A 41 -8.00 18.53 6.61
N MET A 42 -8.67 17.42 6.97
CA MET A 42 -10.04 17.44 7.50
C MET A 42 -10.07 16.97 8.96
N LYS A 43 -11.07 17.46 9.71
CA LYS A 43 -11.27 17.11 11.13
C LYS A 43 -12.28 15.95 11.32
N LEU A 44 -12.41 15.07 10.33
CA LEU A 44 -13.39 14.00 10.30
C LEU A 44 -12.77 12.60 10.40
N SER A 45 -11.54 12.52 10.92
CA SER A 45 -10.81 11.25 10.95
C SER A 45 -11.40 10.24 11.94
N LEU A 46 -11.95 10.71 13.07
CA LEU A 46 -12.58 9.82 14.05
C LEU A 46 -13.88 9.24 13.48
N GLU A 47 -14.73 10.08 12.89
CA GLU A 47 -15.98 9.64 12.28
C GLU A 47 -15.73 8.65 11.12
N MET A 48 -14.68 8.88 10.33
CA MET A 48 -14.29 7.93 9.28
C MET A 48 -13.74 6.61 9.85
N ALA A 49 -13.08 6.66 10.99
CA ALA A 49 -12.60 5.47 11.70
C ALA A 49 -13.77 4.65 12.27
N GLU A 50 -14.75 5.31 12.88
CA GLU A 50 -16.00 4.69 13.35
C GLU A 50 -16.74 4.03 12.20
N LEU A 51 -16.95 4.74 11.11
CA LEU A 51 -17.56 4.22 9.89
C LEU A 51 -16.83 2.98 9.34
N ALA A 52 -15.49 2.99 9.35
CA ALA A 52 -14.71 1.85 8.89
C ALA A 52 -14.94 0.60 9.75
N VAL A 53 -15.01 0.76 11.07
CA VAL A 53 -15.26 -0.35 12.00
C VAL A 53 -16.69 -0.86 11.88
N ASP A 54 -17.69 0.02 11.73
CA ASP A 54 -19.10 -0.35 11.57
C ASP A 54 -19.36 -1.17 10.31
N PHE A 55 -18.54 -1.00 9.28
CA PHE A 55 -18.61 -1.76 8.03
C PHE A 55 -17.65 -2.97 7.97
N ARG A 56 -16.95 -3.31 9.06
CA ARG A 56 -16.00 -4.44 9.14
C ARG A 56 -16.54 -5.74 8.55
N ASP A 57 -17.72 -6.16 8.97
CA ASP A 57 -18.32 -7.43 8.56
C ASP A 57 -19.07 -7.34 7.22
N ARG A 58 -19.01 -6.17 6.58
CA ARG A 58 -19.65 -5.88 5.29
C ARG A 58 -18.68 -5.67 4.14
N GLY A 59 -17.37 -5.88 4.37
CA GLY A 59 -16.35 -5.83 3.33
C GLY A 59 -15.36 -4.66 3.45
N VAL A 60 -15.46 -3.82 4.48
CA VAL A 60 -14.40 -2.88 4.85
C VAL A 60 -13.35 -3.62 5.66
N ILE A 61 -12.09 -3.55 5.24
CA ILE A 61 -10.99 -4.35 5.78
C ILE A 61 -9.89 -3.52 6.46
N GLY A 62 -9.98 -2.20 6.41
CA GLY A 62 -8.95 -1.34 6.99
C GLY A 62 -9.30 0.13 6.94
N PHE A 63 -8.44 0.90 7.58
CA PHE A 63 -8.50 2.35 7.68
C PHE A 63 -7.19 2.97 7.20
N ASP A 64 -7.28 4.11 6.52
CA ASP A 64 -6.15 4.84 5.93
C ASP A 64 -6.20 6.33 6.26
N LEU A 65 -5.07 7.00 6.10
CA LEU A 65 -4.93 8.44 6.15
C LEU A 65 -4.15 8.92 4.92
N ALA A 66 -4.77 9.74 4.08
CA ALA A 66 -4.19 10.26 2.85
C ALA A 66 -4.41 11.77 2.68
N GLY A 67 -3.97 12.31 1.55
CA GLY A 67 -4.04 13.72 1.20
C GLY A 67 -2.75 14.46 1.48
N GLU A 68 -2.78 15.78 1.43
CA GLU A 68 -1.60 16.64 1.58
C GLU A 68 -0.83 16.33 2.85
N GLU A 69 0.42 15.92 2.69
CA GLU A 69 1.26 15.46 3.79
C GLU A 69 1.96 16.63 4.50
N GLY A 70 2.33 17.66 3.73
CA GLY A 70 3.00 18.86 4.25
C GLY A 70 2.11 19.66 5.21
N GLY A 71 2.56 19.86 6.44
CA GLY A 71 1.80 20.58 7.46
C GLY A 71 0.68 19.80 8.16
N TYR A 72 0.40 18.58 7.69
CA TYR A 72 -0.65 17.69 8.21
C TYR A 72 -0.10 16.35 8.72
N PRO A 73 0.70 16.34 9.80
CA PRO A 73 1.35 15.14 10.29
C PRO A 73 0.33 14.11 10.81
N PRO A 74 0.61 12.81 10.69
CA PRO A 74 -0.29 11.73 11.14
C PRO A 74 -0.74 11.86 12.59
N LYS A 75 0.13 12.36 13.48
CA LYS A 75 -0.14 12.55 14.90
C LYS A 75 -1.38 13.42 15.18
N LYS A 76 -1.77 14.31 14.27
CA LYS A 76 -2.99 15.12 14.43
C LYS A 76 -4.28 14.29 14.43
N HIS A 77 -4.22 13.05 13.95
CA HIS A 77 -5.34 12.12 13.84
C HIS A 77 -5.27 10.97 14.85
N ILE A 78 -4.51 11.14 15.94
CA ILE A 78 -4.20 10.06 16.88
C ILE A 78 -5.44 9.43 17.52
N GLU A 79 -6.50 10.21 17.76
CA GLU A 79 -7.75 9.69 18.34
C GLU A 79 -8.42 8.64 17.44
N ALA A 80 -8.46 8.91 16.13
CA ALA A 80 -8.97 7.96 15.14
C ALA A 80 -8.14 6.66 15.14
N PHE A 81 -6.82 6.77 15.16
CA PHE A 81 -5.95 5.60 15.16
C PHE A 81 -6.01 4.81 16.46
N GLN A 82 -6.12 5.46 17.60
CA GLN A 82 -6.34 4.79 18.88
C GLN A 82 -7.69 4.05 18.92
N TYR A 83 -8.72 4.62 18.29
CA TYR A 83 -10.01 3.95 18.14
C TYR A 83 -9.85 2.67 17.29
N ILE A 84 -9.24 2.78 16.12
CA ILE A 84 -8.96 1.65 15.20
C ILE A 84 -8.12 0.56 15.88
N GLN A 85 -7.07 0.94 16.63
CA GLN A 85 -6.23 0.00 17.38
C GLN A 85 -7.02 -0.76 18.44
N ARG A 86 -7.84 -0.07 19.24
CA ARG A 86 -8.73 -0.69 20.24
C ARG A 86 -9.78 -1.62 19.63
N ALA A 87 -10.20 -1.31 18.40
CA ALA A 87 -11.10 -2.15 17.63
C ALA A 87 -10.41 -3.38 16.98
N ASN A 88 -9.09 -3.54 17.13
CA ASN A 88 -8.29 -4.58 16.45
C ASN A 88 -8.51 -4.55 14.93
N PHE A 89 -8.51 -3.37 14.34
CA PHE A 89 -8.73 -3.20 12.92
C PHE A 89 -7.45 -2.81 12.18
N ASN A 90 -7.40 -3.03 10.87
CA ASN A 90 -6.17 -2.85 10.10
C ASN A 90 -5.92 -1.37 9.76
N ILE A 91 -4.64 -0.98 9.77
CA ILE A 91 -4.18 0.38 9.50
C ILE A 91 -3.15 0.37 8.38
N THR A 92 -3.40 1.16 7.34
CA THR A 92 -2.38 1.64 6.41
C THR A 92 -2.32 3.16 6.48
N ILE A 93 -1.19 3.77 6.14
CA ILE A 93 -1.05 5.24 6.14
C ILE A 93 -0.14 5.64 5.00
N HIS A 94 -0.61 6.56 4.15
CA HIS A 94 0.25 7.27 3.20
C HIS A 94 1.27 8.07 4.01
N ALA A 95 2.54 7.75 3.96
CA ALA A 95 3.57 8.43 4.74
C ALA A 95 4.93 8.42 4.04
N GLY A 96 5.59 9.56 4.03
CA GLY A 96 6.87 9.74 3.36
C GLY A 96 6.74 9.74 1.84
N GLU A 97 5.66 10.23 1.30
CA GLU A 97 5.51 10.53 -0.13
C GLU A 97 6.04 11.94 -0.43
N ALA A 98 5.45 12.95 0.18
CA ALA A 98 5.79 14.36 -0.02
C ALA A 98 6.48 14.99 1.19
N TRP A 99 6.40 14.39 2.37
CA TRP A 99 7.05 14.83 3.60
C TRP A 99 8.11 13.82 4.05
N GLY A 100 9.11 14.28 4.80
CA GLY A 100 10.28 13.50 5.18
C GLY A 100 10.01 12.26 6.05
N LYS A 101 11.08 11.59 6.44
CA LYS A 101 11.05 10.37 7.28
C LYS A 101 10.29 10.52 8.60
N GLU A 102 10.14 11.73 9.10
CA GLU A 102 9.36 12.03 10.31
C GLU A 102 7.89 11.64 10.16
N SER A 103 7.29 11.82 8.98
CA SER A 103 5.92 11.36 8.70
C SER A 103 5.81 9.84 8.80
N ILE A 104 6.79 9.11 8.28
CA ILE A 104 6.88 7.65 8.39
C ILE A 104 6.98 7.22 9.86
N TRP A 105 7.87 7.89 10.61
CA TRP A 105 8.03 7.62 12.04
C TRP A 105 6.73 7.83 12.82
N GLN A 106 6.01 8.93 12.57
CA GLN A 106 4.73 9.20 13.22
C GLN A 106 3.65 8.19 12.84
N ALA A 107 3.58 7.80 11.56
CA ALA A 107 2.64 6.78 11.10
C ALA A 107 2.83 5.45 11.85
N LEU A 108 4.08 5.07 12.12
CA LEU A 108 4.41 3.83 12.84
C LEU A 108 4.25 3.97 14.36
N GLN A 109 4.91 4.96 14.96
CA GLN A 109 5.07 5.03 16.42
C GLN A 109 3.87 5.65 17.13
N TRP A 110 3.16 6.58 16.49
CA TRP A 110 1.96 7.19 17.06
C TRP A 110 0.68 6.54 16.57
N CYS A 111 0.60 6.22 15.28
CA CYS A 111 -0.64 5.77 14.65
C CYS A 111 -0.72 4.26 14.47
N GLY A 112 0.37 3.53 14.71
CA GLY A 112 0.38 2.06 14.69
C GLY A 112 0.15 1.46 13.30
N ALA A 113 0.66 2.08 12.24
CA ALA A 113 0.49 1.59 10.88
C ALA A 113 1.04 0.17 10.72
N HIS A 114 0.23 -0.72 10.17
CA HIS A 114 0.62 -2.09 9.87
C HIS A 114 1.41 -2.19 8.55
N ARG A 115 1.19 -1.23 7.62
CA ARG A 115 1.93 -1.03 6.39
C ARG A 115 1.93 0.46 6.02
N LEU A 116 2.82 0.85 5.13
CA LEU A 116 3.04 2.25 4.76
C LEU A 116 2.78 2.45 3.27
N GLY A 117 1.93 3.42 2.92
CA GLY A 117 1.79 3.91 1.57
C GLY A 117 3.03 4.70 1.16
N HIS A 118 3.55 4.42 -0.03
CA HIS A 118 4.70 5.04 -0.70
C HIS A 118 6.05 4.89 0.01
N ALA A 119 6.23 5.50 1.19
CA ALA A 119 7.48 5.50 1.96
C ALA A 119 8.73 5.92 1.14
N THR A 120 8.58 6.75 0.09
CA THR A 120 9.70 7.17 -0.77
C THR A 120 10.78 7.89 0.01
N ARG A 121 10.39 8.67 1.05
CA ARG A 121 11.31 9.42 1.91
C ARG A 121 12.02 8.59 2.97
N LEU A 122 11.74 7.28 3.06
CA LEU A 122 12.54 6.40 3.92
C LEU A 122 14.02 6.36 3.51
N ILE A 123 14.31 6.65 2.24
CA ILE A 123 15.67 6.78 1.73
C ILE A 123 16.49 7.86 2.46
N GLU A 124 15.83 8.86 3.06
CA GLU A 124 16.49 9.92 3.85
C GLU A 124 17.08 9.40 5.16
N ASP A 125 16.70 8.19 5.59
CA ASP A 125 17.27 7.49 6.74
C ASP A 125 18.34 6.47 6.33
N MET A 126 18.86 6.58 5.10
CA MET A 126 19.85 5.68 4.53
C MET A 126 21.00 6.46 3.89
N THR A 127 22.19 5.88 3.91
CA THR A 127 23.32 6.35 3.11
C THR A 127 23.48 5.42 1.93
N VAL A 128 23.29 5.94 0.72
CA VAL A 128 23.43 5.19 -0.54
C VAL A 128 24.54 5.85 -1.36
N ILE A 129 25.51 5.06 -1.80
CA ILE A 129 26.63 5.48 -2.65
C ILE A 129 26.63 4.58 -3.88
N ASP A 130 26.61 5.16 -5.07
CA ASP A 130 26.59 4.46 -6.36
C ASP A 130 25.51 3.37 -6.45
N GLY A 131 24.33 3.66 -5.89
CA GLY A 131 23.19 2.74 -5.87
C GLY A 131 23.28 1.62 -4.82
N GLU A 132 24.36 1.56 -4.04
CA GLU A 132 24.55 0.57 -2.97
C GLU A 132 24.27 1.19 -1.61
N LEU A 133 23.56 0.42 -0.76
CA LEU A 133 23.28 0.81 0.61
C LEU A 133 24.55 0.62 1.46
N VAL A 134 25.04 1.71 2.04
CA VAL A 134 26.24 1.72 2.89
C VAL A 134 25.88 1.72 4.37
N ALA A 135 24.85 2.47 4.75
CA ALA A 135 24.38 2.55 6.13
C ALA A 135 22.86 2.79 6.20
N MET A 136 22.26 2.33 7.28
CA MET A 136 20.85 2.60 7.63
C MET A 136 20.77 3.33 8.97
N GLY A 137 19.83 4.28 9.05
CA GLY A 137 19.39 4.85 10.31
C GLY A 137 18.45 3.91 11.07
N THR A 138 18.10 4.32 12.28
CA THR A 138 17.29 3.50 13.19
C THR A 138 15.87 3.24 12.70
N LEU A 139 15.27 4.16 11.95
CA LEU A 139 13.93 3.99 11.39
C LEU A 139 13.92 2.97 10.26
N ALA A 140 14.87 3.06 9.33
CA ALA A 140 15.00 2.12 8.24
C ALA A 140 15.31 0.70 8.76
N GLN A 141 16.22 0.58 9.74
CA GLN A 141 16.52 -0.68 10.39
C GLN A 141 15.29 -1.26 11.09
N TYR A 142 14.53 -0.46 11.83
CA TYR A 142 13.30 -0.89 12.48
C TYR A 142 12.27 -1.43 11.48
N ILE A 143 12.05 -0.73 10.35
CA ILE A 143 11.12 -1.15 9.29
C ILE A 143 11.56 -2.48 8.68
N LEU A 144 12.86 -2.65 8.42
CA LEU A 144 13.42 -3.88 7.90
C LEU A 144 13.24 -5.05 8.87
N ASP A 145 13.63 -4.89 10.14
CA ASP A 145 13.57 -5.94 11.16
C ASP A 145 12.14 -6.38 11.49
N LYS A 146 11.23 -5.42 11.57
CA LYS A 146 9.80 -5.69 11.81
C LYS A 146 9.08 -6.17 10.56
N ARG A 147 9.75 -6.18 9.40
CA ARG A 147 9.16 -6.56 8.12
C ARG A 147 7.92 -5.74 7.77
N ILE A 148 7.92 -4.45 8.13
CA ILE A 148 6.81 -3.54 7.83
C ILE A 148 6.69 -3.40 6.31
N PRO A 149 5.51 -3.66 5.73
CA PRO A 149 5.32 -3.61 4.30
C PRO A 149 5.32 -2.17 3.76
N LEU A 150 5.91 -1.98 2.58
CA LEU A 150 5.91 -0.71 1.85
C LEU A 150 5.12 -0.88 0.55
N GLU A 151 4.07 -0.08 0.38
CA GLU A 151 3.18 -0.06 -0.79
C GLU A 151 3.78 0.87 -1.85
N ILE A 152 4.48 0.33 -2.81
CA ILE A 152 5.19 1.12 -3.82
C ILE A 152 4.30 1.36 -5.04
N CYS A 153 4.18 2.62 -5.45
CA CYS A 153 3.36 3.09 -6.57
C CYS A 153 4.27 3.84 -7.57
N LEU A 154 4.98 3.09 -8.43
CA LEU A 154 6.08 3.65 -9.23
C LEU A 154 5.65 4.84 -10.09
N LEU A 155 4.62 4.68 -10.90
CA LEU A 155 4.15 5.74 -11.80
C LEU A 155 3.51 6.89 -11.03
N SER A 156 2.69 6.59 -10.02
CA SER A 156 2.08 7.63 -9.19
C SER A 156 3.14 8.48 -8.50
N ASN A 157 4.19 7.89 -7.94
CA ASN A 157 5.25 8.63 -7.26
C ASN A 157 6.04 9.56 -8.20
N VAL A 158 6.12 9.26 -9.49
CA VAL A 158 6.67 10.19 -10.49
C VAL A 158 5.65 11.28 -10.83
N HIS A 159 4.39 10.93 -11.04
CA HIS A 159 3.35 11.88 -11.41
C HIS A 159 3.06 12.90 -10.30
N THR A 160 3.10 12.49 -9.05
CA THR A 160 2.95 13.39 -7.88
C THR A 160 4.21 14.22 -7.60
N GLY A 161 5.33 13.90 -8.23
CA GLY A 161 6.62 14.54 -7.97
C GLY A 161 7.30 14.08 -6.69
N ALA A 162 6.83 13.01 -6.06
CA ALA A 162 7.48 12.39 -4.91
C ALA A 162 8.90 11.91 -5.26
N VAL A 163 9.08 11.44 -6.48
CA VAL A 163 10.39 11.16 -7.10
C VAL A 163 10.48 11.85 -8.46
N LYS A 164 11.70 12.20 -8.88
CA LYS A 164 11.91 12.94 -10.14
C LYS A 164 11.71 12.06 -11.38
N SER A 165 12.12 10.79 -11.29
CA SER A 165 12.06 9.83 -12.39
C SER A 165 12.10 8.40 -11.86
N LEU A 166 11.73 7.44 -12.70
CA LEU A 166 11.66 6.03 -12.32
C LEU A 166 13.03 5.44 -11.93
N ASP A 167 14.10 5.83 -12.63
CA ASP A 167 15.47 5.39 -12.33
C ASP A 167 15.98 5.91 -10.98
N GLN A 168 15.43 7.03 -10.49
CA GLN A 168 15.75 7.60 -9.18
C GLN A 168 14.81 7.11 -8.06
N HIS A 169 13.86 6.23 -8.39
CA HIS A 169 12.93 5.73 -7.41
C HIS A 169 13.65 4.82 -6.39
N PRO A 170 13.47 5.03 -5.07
CA PRO A 170 14.17 4.26 -4.02
C PRO A 170 13.78 2.78 -3.97
N PHE A 171 12.77 2.36 -4.73
CA PHE A 171 12.33 0.97 -4.82
C PHE A 171 13.48 -0.01 -5.07
N GLY A 172 14.40 0.33 -5.99
CA GLY A 172 15.54 -0.54 -6.30
C GLY A 172 16.41 -0.81 -5.08
N VAL A 173 16.72 0.24 -4.30
CA VAL A 173 17.48 0.13 -3.04
C VAL A 173 16.70 -0.71 -2.03
N TYR A 174 15.41 -0.45 -1.84
CA TYR A 174 14.59 -1.18 -0.87
C TYR A 174 14.48 -2.66 -1.23
N TYR A 175 14.21 -2.97 -2.50
CA TYR A 175 14.09 -4.35 -2.97
C TYR A 175 15.38 -5.13 -2.81
N LYS A 176 16.51 -4.55 -3.26
CA LYS A 176 17.84 -5.15 -3.15
C LYS A 176 18.21 -5.46 -1.70
N ASN A 177 17.86 -4.57 -0.79
CA ASN A 177 18.14 -4.70 0.64
C ASN A 177 17.03 -5.41 1.44
N LYS A 178 16.16 -6.18 0.74
CA LYS A 178 15.19 -7.10 1.34
C LYS A 178 14.11 -6.45 2.19
N PHE A 179 13.82 -5.17 2.01
CA PHE A 179 12.60 -4.59 2.56
C PHE A 179 11.38 -5.34 2.01
N ARG A 180 10.29 -5.38 2.78
CA ARG A 180 9.05 -5.97 2.32
C ARG A 180 8.30 -4.97 1.43
N VAL A 181 8.75 -4.83 0.20
CA VAL A 181 8.10 -4.00 -0.82
C VAL A 181 7.15 -4.82 -1.66
N PHE A 182 6.12 -4.18 -2.19
CA PHE A 182 5.23 -4.72 -3.22
C PHE A 182 4.66 -3.58 -4.06
N LEU A 183 4.22 -3.90 -5.29
CA LEU A 183 3.75 -2.91 -6.24
C LEU A 183 2.24 -2.67 -6.10
N ASN A 184 1.83 -1.44 -6.32
CA ASN A 184 0.45 -0.98 -6.36
C ASN A 184 0.27 0.02 -7.49
N THR A 185 -0.96 0.21 -7.92
CA THR A 185 -1.31 1.18 -8.97
C THR A 185 -1.56 2.58 -8.43
N ASP A 186 -1.88 2.67 -7.14
CA ASP A 186 -2.48 3.88 -6.57
C ASP A 186 -3.74 4.29 -7.36
N ASP A 187 -3.91 5.53 -7.70
CA ASP A 187 -5.04 6.03 -8.46
C ASP A 187 -4.90 5.68 -9.96
N ARG A 188 -5.52 4.57 -10.36
CA ARG A 188 -5.42 4.02 -11.71
C ARG A 188 -5.85 4.99 -12.81
N LEU A 189 -6.90 5.77 -12.55
CA LEU A 189 -7.42 6.72 -13.53
C LEU A 189 -6.46 7.89 -13.72
N MET A 190 -5.97 8.47 -12.63
CA MET A 190 -5.08 9.63 -12.67
C MET A 190 -3.71 9.27 -13.23
N SER A 191 -3.16 8.13 -12.83
CA SER A 191 -1.85 7.65 -13.32
C SER A 191 -1.94 6.87 -14.64
N ASN A 192 -3.15 6.63 -15.16
CA ASN A 192 -3.39 5.86 -16.38
C ASN A 192 -2.60 4.54 -16.43
N THR A 193 -2.68 3.77 -15.35
CA THR A 193 -1.88 2.56 -15.16
C THR A 193 -2.72 1.33 -14.80
N THR A 194 -2.08 0.18 -14.84
CA THR A 194 -2.62 -1.12 -14.41
C THR A 194 -1.54 -1.87 -13.63
N MET A 195 -1.92 -2.88 -12.85
CA MET A 195 -0.93 -3.75 -12.18
C MET A 195 0.08 -4.36 -13.16
N SER A 196 -0.38 -4.81 -14.33
CA SER A 196 0.52 -5.34 -15.36
C SER A 196 1.53 -4.31 -15.85
N ASN A 197 1.11 -3.04 -15.96
CA ASN A 197 1.99 -1.95 -16.34
C ASN A 197 3.00 -1.61 -15.24
N GLU A 198 2.59 -1.58 -13.97
CA GLU A 198 3.52 -1.39 -12.84
C GLU A 198 4.61 -2.48 -12.80
N PHE A 199 4.23 -3.76 -13.01
CA PHE A 199 5.20 -4.86 -13.11
C PHE A 199 6.10 -4.75 -14.34
N LYS A 200 5.56 -4.32 -15.49
CA LYS A 200 6.34 -4.08 -16.71
C LYS A 200 7.39 -2.98 -16.48
N VAL A 201 6.96 -1.85 -15.94
CA VAL A 201 7.86 -0.73 -15.60
C VAL A 201 8.94 -1.17 -14.61
N ALA A 202 8.56 -1.91 -13.57
CA ALA A 202 9.51 -2.43 -12.61
C ALA A 202 10.56 -3.38 -13.24
N ALA A 203 10.12 -4.23 -14.18
CA ALA A 203 11.03 -5.10 -14.91
C ALA A 203 11.99 -4.33 -15.83
N GLU A 204 11.47 -3.35 -16.58
CA GLU A 204 12.26 -2.56 -17.54
C GLU A 204 13.27 -1.64 -16.84
N VAL A 205 12.88 -1.00 -15.74
CA VAL A 205 13.74 -0.01 -15.04
C VAL A 205 14.70 -0.66 -14.05
N PHE A 206 14.25 -1.67 -13.32
CA PHE A 206 15.05 -2.28 -12.23
C PHE A 206 15.55 -3.70 -12.56
N GLY A 207 15.32 -4.18 -13.79
CA GLY A 207 15.82 -5.48 -14.25
C GLY A 207 15.17 -6.67 -13.53
N LEU A 208 13.92 -6.54 -13.09
CA LEU A 208 13.26 -7.61 -12.34
C LEU A 208 12.99 -8.85 -13.20
N THR A 209 13.31 -9.99 -12.67
CA THR A 209 13.01 -11.29 -13.24
C THR A 209 11.60 -11.79 -12.87
N LEU A 210 11.15 -12.86 -13.49
CA LEU A 210 9.90 -13.53 -13.12
C LEU A 210 9.90 -13.98 -11.64
N ASP A 211 11.06 -14.40 -11.12
CA ASP A 211 11.21 -14.80 -9.72
C ASP A 211 11.06 -13.61 -8.76
N ASP A 212 11.52 -12.43 -9.18
CA ASP A 212 11.34 -11.20 -8.41
C ASP A 212 9.88 -10.75 -8.43
N MET A 213 9.19 -10.87 -9.56
CA MET A 213 7.75 -10.61 -9.67
C MET A 213 6.94 -11.54 -8.75
N GLU A 214 7.29 -12.83 -8.68
CA GLU A 214 6.67 -13.76 -7.73
C GLU A 214 6.88 -13.33 -6.29
N LYS A 215 8.10 -12.92 -5.91
CA LYS A 215 8.41 -12.42 -4.56
C LYS A 215 7.58 -11.18 -4.22
N LEU A 216 7.46 -10.22 -5.14
CA LEU A 216 6.64 -9.03 -4.94
C LEU A 216 5.17 -9.38 -4.76
N THR A 217 4.63 -10.30 -5.58
CA THR A 217 3.25 -10.77 -5.47
C THR A 217 3.00 -11.50 -4.14
N ILE A 218 3.95 -12.33 -3.69
CA ILE A 218 3.87 -12.98 -2.38
C ILE A 218 3.96 -11.96 -1.25
N ASN A 219 4.82 -10.93 -1.35
CA ASN A 219 4.88 -9.85 -0.38
C ASN A 219 3.55 -9.09 -0.29
N ALA A 220 2.92 -8.77 -1.43
CA ALA A 220 1.60 -8.15 -1.48
C ALA A 220 0.56 -9.00 -0.75
N MET A 221 0.50 -10.30 -1.06
CA MET A 221 -0.45 -11.21 -0.42
C MET A 221 -0.19 -11.36 1.09
N LYS A 222 1.07 -11.45 1.52
CA LYS A 222 1.43 -11.47 2.95
C LYS A 222 1.03 -10.21 3.70
N SER A 223 0.91 -9.09 2.98
CA SER A 223 0.58 -7.77 3.52
C SER A 223 -0.90 -7.40 3.35
N ALA A 224 -1.68 -8.23 2.65
CA ALA A 224 -3.11 -8.02 2.46
C ALA A 224 -3.89 -8.11 3.77
N PHE A 225 -4.88 -7.24 3.94
CA PHE A 225 -5.76 -7.19 5.11
C PHE A 225 -6.92 -8.20 5.00
N ILE A 226 -6.56 -9.46 4.80
CA ILE A 226 -7.48 -10.61 4.81
C ILE A 226 -7.01 -11.64 5.83
N HIS A 227 -7.85 -12.62 6.16
CA HIS A 227 -7.51 -13.62 7.17
C HIS A 227 -6.26 -14.43 6.82
N TYR A 228 -5.51 -14.82 7.84
CA TYR A 228 -4.25 -15.55 7.68
C TYR A 228 -4.39 -16.79 6.78
N ASN A 229 -5.41 -17.62 7.03
CA ASN A 229 -5.63 -18.84 6.24
C ASN A 229 -5.92 -18.56 4.76
N GLU A 230 -6.64 -17.48 4.46
CA GLU A 230 -6.89 -17.04 3.08
C GLU A 230 -5.60 -16.61 2.40
N ARG A 231 -4.75 -15.81 3.07
CA ARG A 231 -3.44 -15.42 2.54
C ARG A 231 -2.58 -16.63 2.20
N ILE A 232 -2.53 -17.60 3.11
CA ILE A 232 -1.77 -18.85 2.91
C ILE A 232 -2.34 -19.64 1.74
N ASN A 233 -3.67 -19.77 1.67
CA ASN A 233 -4.33 -20.45 0.56
C ASN A 233 -3.98 -19.78 -0.80
N TYR A 234 -4.10 -18.46 -0.92
CA TYR A 234 -3.72 -17.74 -2.13
C TYR A 234 -2.25 -17.93 -2.49
N ILE A 235 -1.34 -17.87 -1.53
CA ILE A 235 0.10 -18.02 -1.78
C ILE A 235 0.43 -19.39 -2.34
N TYR A 236 -0.06 -20.45 -1.69
CA TYR A 236 0.36 -21.81 -2.02
C TYR A 236 -0.48 -22.47 -3.13
N ASN A 237 -1.75 -22.11 -3.25
CA ASN A 237 -2.68 -22.78 -4.18
C ASN A 237 -2.99 -21.94 -5.43
N VAL A 238 -2.64 -20.65 -5.45
CA VAL A 238 -2.91 -19.77 -6.60
C VAL A 238 -1.61 -19.13 -7.11
N ILE A 239 -0.90 -18.36 -6.28
CA ILE A 239 0.24 -17.56 -6.73
C ILE A 239 1.39 -18.45 -7.18
N LYS A 240 1.92 -19.31 -6.31
CA LYS A 240 3.06 -20.18 -6.64
C LYS A 240 2.77 -21.11 -7.83
N PRO A 241 1.63 -21.83 -7.88
CA PRO A 241 1.30 -22.65 -9.06
C PRO A 241 1.12 -21.81 -10.33
N GLY A 242 0.59 -20.59 -10.21
CA GLY A 242 0.45 -19.67 -11.34
C GLY A 242 1.79 -19.29 -11.95
N TYR A 243 2.75 -18.86 -11.12
CA TYR A 243 4.11 -18.56 -11.58
C TYR A 243 4.84 -19.78 -12.12
N GLN A 244 4.64 -20.96 -11.53
CA GLN A 244 5.23 -22.21 -12.04
C GLN A 244 4.74 -22.52 -13.46
N LYS A 245 3.44 -22.41 -13.73
CA LYS A 245 2.87 -22.58 -15.08
C LYS A 245 3.46 -21.59 -16.10
N VAL A 246 3.73 -20.35 -15.70
CA VAL A 246 4.38 -19.36 -16.57
C VAL A 246 5.81 -19.77 -16.89
N ARG A 247 6.59 -20.24 -15.91
CA ARG A 247 7.96 -20.76 -16.12
C ARG A 247 7.98 -21.91 -17.11
N GLU A 248 7.09 -22.88 -16.94
CA GLU A 248 6.98 -24.04 -17.84
C GLU A 248 6.67 -23.62 -19.28
N LYS A 249 5.74 -22.66 -19.47
CA LYS A 249 5.46 -22.10 -20.79
C LYS A 249 6.67 -21.42 -21.41
N LEU A 250 7.40 -20.58 -20.64
CA LEU A 250 8.59 -19.90 -21.15
C LEU A 250 9.72 -20.85 -21.52
N LEU A 251 9.85 -22.00 -20.83
CA LEU A 251 10.81 -23.03 -21.18
C LEU A 251 10.43 -23.79 -22.47
N ALA A 252 9.14 -23.95 -22.72
CA ALA A 252 8.64 -24.62 -23.93
C ALA A 252 8.79 -23.76 -25.21
N PHE A 253 9.04 -22.46 -25.09
CA PHE A 253 9.29 -21.54 -26.22
C PHE A 253 10.78 -21.31 -26.52
N LYS A 254 11.69 -21.91 -25.74
CA LYS A 254 13.15 -21.93 -26.01
C LYS A 254 13.56 -23.22 -26.69
#